data_31e14c80af2bba6a87fcd484aee086b1
#
_entry.id   31e14c80af2bba6a87fcd484aee086b1
#
_cell.length_a   1.000
_cell.length_b   1.000
_cell.length_c   1.000
_cell.angle_alpha   90.00
_cell.angle_beta   90.00
_cell.angle_gamma   90.00
#
_symmetry.space_group_name_H-M   'P 1'
#
loop_
_entity.id
_entity.type
_entity.pdbx_description
1 polymer ?
#
loop_
_entity_poly.entity_id
_entity_poly.type
_entity_poly.pdbx_seq_one_letter_code
_entity_poly.pdbx_strand_id
1 'polypeptide(L)'
;MMNTKLSLLILALLFVCSEMMAQEKITIGVIQYDLGDVDKSFKDLHDQGFGSCELNYQKNKFTKDFAEKVKAASKKHNIKVTTVVGVPGSHCVWNFRQGPATIGLVPKEERAEKIKVYHEMIDFCAMAEIPAMHSHFGFIPEDPSSEQYKDFIKVMQDLANYAKQRGVMIYFETGQETPTTLIRAIKDIATGNVFINCDLANLLMYGKRILLMP
;
A
#
# COMPACT_ATOMS: atom_id res chain seq x y z
N MET A 1 -25.30 45.24 -24.74
CA MET A 1 -23.87 45.25 -24.33
C MET A 1 -23.75 44.52 -22.99
N MET A 2 -23.14 43.41 -22.96
CA MET A 2 -22.93 42.62 -21.73
C MET A 2 -21.90 43.34 -20.83
N ASN A 3 -22.20 43.48 -19.54
CA ASN A 3 -21.34 44.21 -18.63
C ASN A 3 -19.99 43.52 -18.49
N THR A 4 -18.89 44.24 -18.75
CA THR A 4 -17.51 43.73 -18.70
C THR A 4 -17.16 42.97 -17.39
N LYS A 5 -17.74 43.40 -16.26
CA LYS A 5 -17.61 42.72 -14.96
C LYS A 5 -18.27 41.34 -14.96
N LEU A 6 -19.41 41.19 -15.64
CA LEU A 6 -20.11 39.90 -15.73
C LEU A 6 -19.36 38.94 -16.64
N SER A 7 -18.76 39.45 -17.74
CA SER A 7 -17.91 38.65 -18.66
C SER A 7 -16.66 38.14 -17.97
N LEU A 8 -16.00 38.95 -17.13
CA LEU A 8 -14.81 38.54 -16.35
C LEU A 8 -15.16 37.50 -15.30
N LEU A 9 -16.34 37.63 -14.66
CA LEU A 9 -16.81 36.66 -13.66
C LEU A 9 -17.11 35.29 -14.30
N ILE A 10 -17.73 35.28 -15.48
CA ILE A 10 -18.02 34.06 -16.23
C ILE A 10 -16.71 33.41 -16.70
N LEU A 11 -15.73 34.19 -17.17
CA LEU A 11 -14.42 33.67 -17.57
C LEU A 11 -13.65 33.05 -16.38
N ALA A 12 -13.68 33.70 -15.22
CA ALA A 12 -13.07 33.18 -13.99
C ALA A 12 -13.76 31.90 -13.50
N LEU A 13 -15.10 31.81 -13.56
CA LEU A 13 -15.86 30.61 -13.24
C LEU A 13 -15.56 29.45 -14.22
N LEU A 14 -15.44 29.73 -15.52
CA LEU A 14 -15.07 28.74 -16.52
C LEU A 14 -13.64 28.22 -16.32
N PHE A 15 -12.72 29.09 -15.90
CA PHE A 15 -11.34 28.70 -15.57
C PHE A 15 -11.27 27.81 -14.33
N VAL A 16 -11.98 28.17 -13.26
CA VAL A 16 -12.09 27.34 -12.04
C VAL A 16 -12.78 26.02 -12.35
N CYS A 17 -13.83 25.99 -13.15
CA CYS A 17 -14.47 24.73 -13.56
C CYS A 17 -13.58 23.85 -14.44
N SER A 18 -12.71 24.44 -15.29
CA SER A 18 -11.78 23.65 -16.11
C SER A 18 -10.67 22.99 -15.27
N GLU A 19 -10.23 23.62 -14.19
CA GLU A 19 -9.31 22.99 -13.24
C GLU A 19 -9.96 21.91 -12.38
N MET A 20 -11.23 22.05 -12.03
CA MET A 20 -12.00 21.01 -11.33
C MET A 20 -12.32 19.78 -12.17
N MET A 21 -12.25 19.88 -13.50
CA MET A 21 -12.45 18.77 -14.44
C MET A 21 -11.14 18.12 -14.90
N ALA A 22 -10.01 18.47 -14.29
CA ALA A 22 -8.76 17.75 -14.50
C ALA A 22 -8.94 16.33 -13.95
N GLN A 23 -9.36 15.42 -14.82
CA GLN A 23 -9.44 14.01 -14.52
C GLN A 23 -8.04 13.56 -14.09
N GLU A 24 -7.88 13.15 -12.83
CA GLU A 24 -6.60 12.64 -12.35
C GLU A 24 -6.16 11.52 -13.29
N LYS A 25 -5.05 11.72 -13.98
CA LYS A 25 -4.50 10.70 -14.84
C LYS A 25 -4.07 9.51 -14.00
N ILE A 26 -4.61 8.33 -14.31
CA ILE A 26 -4.13 7.08 -13.73
C ILE A 26 -2.64 6.97 -14.07
N THR A 27 -1.81 6.92 -13.04
CA THR A 27 -0.38 6.71 -13.20
C THR A 27 -0.12 5.21 -13.24
N ILE A 28 0.55 4.75 -14.29
CA ILE A 28 0.96 3.35 -14.40
C ILE A 28 2.33 3.20 -13.74
N GLY A 29 2.47 2.18 -12.93
CA GLY A 29 3.70 1.84 -12.24
C GLY A 29 4.02 0.35 -12.32
N VAL A 30 5.18 -0.02 -11.80
CA VAL A 30 5.66 -1.40 -11.73
C VAL A 30 6.25 -1.72 -10.36
N ILE A 31 6.26 -3.00 -10.00
CA ILE A 31 6.97 -3.47 -8.79
C ILE A 31 8.44 -3.68 -9.14
N GLN A 32 9.33 -3.07 -8.38
CA GLN A 32 10.78 -3.27 -8.48
C GLN A 32 11.23 -4.32 -7.47
N TYR A 33 11.61 -5.48 -7.95
CA TYR A 33 12.04 -6.59 -7.10
C TYR A 33 13.50 -6.48 -6.67
N ASP A 34 14.36 -5.97 -7.53
CA ASP A 34 15.76 -5.69 -7.20
C ASP A 34 16.21 -4.41 -7.91
N LEU A 35 16.65 -3.44 -7.13
CA LEU A 35 17.10 -2.16 -7.66
C LEU A 35 18.58 -2.13 -8.03
N GLY A 36 19.40 -3.15 -7.80
CA GLY A 36 20.81 -3.14 -8.18
C GLY A 36 21.47 -1.76 -8.04
N ASP A 37 21.68 -1.08 -9.18
CA ASP A 37 21.98 0.36 -9.24
C ASP A 37 20.69 1.17 -9.22
N VAL A 38 20.43 1.85 -8.10
CA VAL A 38 19.20 2.60 -7.86
C VAL A 38 18.98 3.70 -8.90
N ASP A 39 20.01 4.50 -9.18
CA ASP A 39 19.90 5.63 -10.12
C ASP A 39 19.58 5.14 -11.54
N LYS A 40 20.27 4.10 -11.98
CA LYS A 40 20.02 3.47 -13.28
C LYS A 40 18.61 2.88 -13.36
N SER A 41 18.15 2.16 -12.33
CA SER A 41 16.83 1.53 -12.31
C SER A 41 15.72 2.57 -12.45
N PHE A 42 15.82 3.70 -11.74
CA PHE A 42 14.84 4.78 -11.83
C PHE A 42 14.90 5.52 -13.18
N LYS A 43 16.10 5.68 -13.74
CA LYS A 43 16.25 6.20 -15.10
C LYS A 43 15.56 5.31 -16.13
N ASP A 44 15.80 3.99 -16.05
CA ASP A 44 15.22 3.01 -16.97
C ASP A 44 13.67 3.04 -16.90
N LEU A 45 13.08 3.19 -15.69
CA LEU A 45 11.63 3.36 -15.52
C LEU A 45 11.12 4.63 -16.22
N HIS A 46 11.81 5.74 -16.01
CA HIS A 46 11.46 7.01 -16.66
C HIS A 46 11.51 6.89 -18.19
N ASP A 47 12.58 6.32 -18.72
CA ASP A 47 12.78 6.15 -20.16
C ASP A 47 11.73 5.22 -20.80
N GLN A 48 11.17 4.28 -20.02
CA GLN A 48 10.07 3.41 -20.41
C GLN A 48 8.68 4.07 -20.27
N GLY A 49 8.61 5.29 -19.74
CA GLY A 49 7.36 6.06 -19.61
C GLY A 49 6.56 5.75 -18.34
N PHE A 50 7.13 5.05 -17.36
CA PHE A 50 6.47 4.87 -16.05
C PHE A 50 6.57 6.15 -15.23
N GLY A 51 5.52 6.43 -14.45
CA GLY A 51 5.48 7.58 -13.52
C GLY A 51 5.61 7.18 -12.06
N SER A 52 5.54 5.88 -11.76
CA SER A 52 5.61 5.37 -10.39
C SER A 52 6.16 3.95 -10.32
N CYS A 53 6.57 3.58 -9.11
CA CYS A 53 6.91 2.19 -8.80
C CYS A 53 6.59 1.85 -7.34
N GLU A 54 6.57 0.55 -7.06
CA GLU A 54 6.61 0.00 -5.71
C GLU A 54 7.94 -0.71 -5.50
N LEU A 55 8.44 -0.70 -4.28
CA LEU A 55 9.68 -1.39 -3.93
C LEU A 55 9.38 -2.67 -3.19
N ASN A 56 9.84 -3.81 -3.73
CA ASN A 56 9.77 -5.06 -2.99
C ASN A 56 10.76 -5.05 -1.83
N TYR A 57 10.31 -5.46 -0.64
CA TYR A 57 11.17 -5.56 0.53
C TYR A 57 12.34 -6.53 0.29
N GLN A 58 13.53 -6.07 0.63
CA GLN A 58 14.75 -6.85 0.51
C GLN A 58 15.49 -6.84 1.85
N LYS A 59 15.52 -8.00 2.48
CA LYS A 59 16.20 -8.19 3.77
C LYS A 59 17.64 -7.65 3.72
N ASN A 60 18.05 -6.92 4.75
CA ASN A 60 19.37 -6.30 4.92
C ASN A 60 19.71 -5.16 3.94
N LYS A 61 18.86 -4.81 2.98
CA LYS A 61 19.10 -3.68 2.08
C LYS A 61 18.45 -2.37 2.53
N PHE A 62 17.41 -2.43 3.36
CA PHE A 62 16.63 -1.26 3.78
C PHE A 62 17.35 -0.45 4.86
N THR A 63 18.47 0.13 4.48
CA THR A 63 19.31 0.98 5.30
C THR A 63 19.03 2.47 5.06
N LYS A 64 19.52 3.35 5.93
CA LYS A 64 19.44 4.80 5.75
C LYS A 64 20.12 5.26 4.45
N ASP A 65 21.29 4.72 4.13
CA ASP A 65 22.02 5.04 2.88
C ASP A 65 21.18 4.64 1.64
N PHE A 66 20.55 3.49 1.69
CA PHE A 66 19.67 3.04 0.59
C PHE A 66 18.41 3.93 0.49
N ALA A 67 17.83 4.35 1.61
CA ALA A 67 16.69 5.27 1.61
C ALA A 67 17.04 6.63 0.96
N GLU A 68 18.21 7.19 1.27
CA GLU A 68 18.66 8.43 0.65
C GLU A 68 18.92 8.28 -0.86
N LYS A 69 19.47 7.14 -1.31
CA LYS A 69 19.63 6.84 -2.73
C LYS A 69 18.29 6.74 -3.45
N VAL A 70 17.32 6.04 -2.88
CA VAL A 70 15.96 5.90 -3.42
C VAL A 70 15.30 7.28 -3.52
N LYS A 71 15.35 8.08 -2.47
CA LYS A 71 14.77 9.42 -2.44
C LYS A 71 15.40 10.35 -3.48
N ALA A 72 16.72 10.32 -3.61
CA ALA A 72 17.45 11.11 -4.60
C ALA A 72 17.09 10.70 -6.04
N ALA A 73 17.05 9.39 -6.33
CA ALA A 73 16.72 8.87 -7.65
C ALA A 73 15.25 9.14 -8.02
N SER A 74 14.32 8.94 -7.08
CA SER A 74 12.91 9.28 -7.23
C SER A 74 12.73 10.73 -7.70
N LYS A 75 13.35 11.67 -6.99
CA LYS A 75 13.31 13.09 -7.33
C LYS A 75 13.98 13.39 -8.67
N LYS A 76 15.18 12.84 -8.92
CA LYS A 76 15.98 13.09 -10.13
C LYS A 76 15.26 12.63 -11.41
N HIS A 77 14.62 11.46 -11.37
CA HIS A 77 14.00 10.84 -12.52
C HIS A 77 12.48 11.02 -12.57
N ASN A 78 11.91 11.77 -11.60
CA ASN A 78 10.46 12.01 -11.51
C ASN A 78 9.63 10.71 -11.46
N ILE A 79 10.10 9.72 -10.71
CA ILE A 79 9.39 8.46 -10.46
C ILE A 79 8.89 8.46 -9.02
N LYS A 80 7.58 8.44 -8.82
CA LYS A 80 6.98 8.36 -7.48
C LYS A 80 7.08 6.95 -6.94
N VAL A 81 7.74 6.76 -5.80
CA VAL A 81 7.63 5.49 -5.07
C VAL A 81 6.34 5.53 -4.24
N THR A 82 5.40 4.64 -4.56
CA THR A 82 4.07 4.63 -3.94
C THR A 82 4.02 3.85 -2.65
N THR A 83 4.68 2.69 -2.62
CA THR A 83 4.69 1.80 -1.45
C THR A 83 5.97 0.97 -1.38
N VAL A 84 6.21 0.42 -0.21
CA VAL A 84 7.06 -0.75 -0.01
C VAL A 84 6.17 -1.96 0.13
N VAL A 85 6.39 -3.00 -0.67
CA VAL A 85 5.62 -4.25 -0.64
C VAL A 85 6.46 -5.39 -0.08
N GLY A 86 5.86 -6.23 0.76
CA GLY A 86 6.51 -7.44 1.24
C GLY A 86 5.61 -8.26 2.16
N VAL A 87 5.82 -9.56 2.16
CA VAL A 87 5.12 -10.49 3.05
C VAL A 87 6.17 -11.19 3.92
N PRO A 88 6.36 -10.72 5.16
CA PRO A 88 7.31 -11.33 6.08
C PRO A 88 6.97 -12.78 6.42
N GLY A 89 8.00 -13.60 6.58
CA GLY A 89 7.89 -15.00 6.99
C GLY A 89 9.03 -15.84 6.44
N SER A 90 9.38 -16.90 7.14
CA SER A 90 10.40 -17.85 6.67
C SER A 90 9.88 -18.73 5.52
N HIS A 91 8.57 -18.98 5.52
CA HIS A 91 7.90 -19.82 4.54
C HIS A 91 6.43 -19.40 4.38
N CYS A 92 6.09 -18.78 3.23
CA CYS A 92 4.73 -18.40 2.90
C CYS A 92 4.12 -19.39 1.91
N VAL A 93 3.01 -20.01 2.26
CA VAL A 93 2.28 -20.94 1.40
C VAL A 93 0.97 -20.31 0.95
N TRP A 94 0.82 -20.11 -0.35
CA TRP A 94 -0.30 -19.36 -0.95
C TRP A 94 -1.52 -20.23 -1.32
N ASN A 95 -1.88 -21.20 -0.49
CA ASN A 95 -3.08 -22.01 -0.70
C ASN A 95 -4.02 -21.94 0.52
N PHE A 96 -5.27 -22.34 0.33
CA PHE A 96 -6.29 -22.29 1.38
C PHE A 96 -6.07 -23.27 2.53
N ARG A 97 -5.27 -24.31 2.34
CA ARG A 97 -5.03 -25.33 3.36
C ARG A 97 -3.94 -24.95 4.35
N GLN A 98 -2.84 -24.43 3.87
CA GLN A 98 -1.64 -24.14 4.65
C GLN A 98 -1.41 -22.62 4.84
N GLY A 99 -1.94 -21.81 3.91
CA GLY A 99 -1.84 -20.36 3.96
C GLY A 99 -2.29 -19.74 5.28
N PRO A 100 -3.44 -20.16 5.85
CA PRO A 100 -3.90 -19.63 7.13
C PRO A 100 -2.91 -19.77 8.29
N ALA A 101 -2.01 -20.75 8.24
CA ALA A 101 -0.99 -20.97 9.26
C ALA A 101 0.36 -20.27 8.96
N THR A 102 0.56 -19.73 7.74
CA THR A 102 1.87 -19.23 7.32
C THR A 102 1.90 -17.76 6.94
N ILE A 103 0.78 -17.20 6.44
CA ILE A 103 0.75 -15.83 5.89
C ILE A 103 0.32 -14.81 6.94
N GLY A 104 1.03 -13.69 7.00
CA GLY A 104 0.66 -12.51 7.74
C GLY A 104 0.74 -12.63 9.26
N LEU A 105 -0.13 -11.88 9.96
CA LEU A 105 -0.14 -11.73 11.41
C LEU A 105 -1.30 -12.45 12.11
N VAL A 106 -2.20 -13.09 11.36
CA VAL A 106 -3.28 -13.91 11.94
C VAL A 106 -2.72 -15.12 12.69
N PRO A 107 -1.81 -15.94 12.11
CA PRO A 107 -1.15 -17.00 12.88
C PRO A 107 -0.21 -16.40 13.93
N LYS A 108 -0.07 -17.10 15.07
CA LYS A 108 0.80 -16.67 16.18
C LYS A 108 2.27 -17.06 15.95
N GLU A 109 2.48 -18.10 15.17
CA GLU A 109 3.79 -18.60 14.81
C GLU A 109 4.58 -17.54 14.03
N GLU A 110 5.82 -17.35 14.35
CA GLU A 110 6.71 -16.34 13.76
C GLU A 110 6.20 -14.88 13.84
N ARG A 111 5.06 -14.62 14.49
CA ARG A 111 4.44 -13.28 14.52
C ARG A 111 5.39 -12.20 15.03
N ALA A 112 6.15 -12.48 16.08
CA ALA A 112 7.09 -11.53 16.65
C ALA A 112 8.20 -11.15 15.65
N GLU A 113 8.72 -12.11 14.91
CA GLU A 113 9.73 -11.87 13.87
C GLU A 113 9.15 -11.15 12.68
N LYS A 114 7.93 -11.51 12.27
CA LYS A 114 7.20 -10.79 11.20
C LYS A 114 6.96 -9.32 11.55
N ILE A 115 6.58 -9.02 12.78
CA ILE A 115 6.39 -7.64 13.28
C ILE A 115 7.70 -6.85 13.19
N LYS A 116 8.85 -7.44 13.51
CA LYS A 116 10.15 -6.77 13.36
C LYS A 116 10.39 -6.35 11.90
N VAL A 117 10.11 -7.24 10.95
CA VAL A 117 10.26 -6.93 9.51
C VAL A 117 9.26 -5.85 9.07
N TYR A 118 8.03 -5.88 9.57
CA TYR A 118 7.07 -4.79 9.29
C TYR A 118 7.56 -3.45 9.84
N HIS A 119 8.16 -3.43 11.03
CA HIS A 119 8.77 -2.22 11.57
C HIS A 119 9.93 -1.73 10.69
N GLU A 120 10.80 -2.62 10.20
CA GLU A 120 11.88 -2.27 9.24
C GLU A 120 11.31 -1.64 7.96
N MET A 121 10.23 -2.22 7.40
CA MET A 121 9.56 -1.68 6.21
C MET A 121 8.97 -0.28 6.49
N ILE A 122 8.32 -0.09 7.62
CA ILE A 122 7.72 1.19 8.03
C ILE A 122 8.81 2.24 8.27
N ASP A 123 9.88 1.88 8.98
CA ASP A 123 11.00 2.79 9.25
C ASP A 123 11.70 3.21 7.95
N PHE A 124 11.87 2.27 7.01
CA PHE A 124 12.41 2.58 5.70
C PHE A 124 11.49 3.52 4.90
N CYS A 125 10.18 3.28 4.90
CA CYS A 125 9.21 4.17 4.27
C CYS A 125 9.35 5.60 4.81
N ALA A 126 9.45 5.76 6.13
CA ALA A 126 9.64 7.07 6.75
C ALA A 126 10.96 7.73 6.35
N MET A 127 12.08 6.99 6.32
CA MET A 127 13.39 7.50 5.92
C MET A 127 13.44 7.91 4.45
N ALA A 128 12.79 7.12 3.57
CA ALA A 128 12.79 7.33 2.13
C ALA A 128 11.65 8.26 1.64
N GLU A 129 10.85 8.80 2.57
CA GLU A 129 9.67 9.63 2.26
C GLU A 129 8.63 8.89 1.38
N ILE A 130 8.53 7.57 1.55
CA ILE A 130 7.53 6.73 0.89
C ILE A 130 6.25 6.73 1.74
N PRO A 131 5.08 7.04 1.15
CA PRO A 131 3.88 7.32 1.94
C PRO A 131 3.26 6.10 2.60
N ALA A 132 3.55 4.90 2.12
CA ALA A 132 2.88 3.69 2.60
C ALA A 132 3.75 2.42 2.47
N MET A 133 3.38 1.41 3.25
CA MET A 133 3.76 0.02 2.99
C MET A 133 2.53 -0.82 2.74
N HIS A 134 2.64 -1.91 1.97
CA HIS A 134 1.54 -2.85 1.83
C HIS A 134 1.98 -4.32 1.99
N SER A 135 1.03 -5.15 2.39
CA SER A 135 1.26 -6.58 2.62
C SER A 135 -0.06 -7.37 2.64
N HIS A 136 0.08 -8.70 2.50
CA HIS A 136 -0.94 -9.64 2.94
C HIS A 136 -0.79 -9.88 4.44
N PHE A 137 -1.77 -9.46 5.22
CA PHE A 137 -1.73 -9.61 6.69
C PHE A 137 -2.32 -10.92 7.20
N GLY A 138 -2.73 -11.81 6.29
CA GLY A 138 -3.17 -13.18 6.59
C GLY A 138 -4.65 -13.41 6.29
N PHE A 139 -5.10 -14.61 6.59
CA PHE A 139 -6.49 -15.03 6.40
C PHE A 139 -7.33 -14.52 7.58
N ILE A 140 -7.87 -13.31 7.46
CA ILE A 140 -8.64 -12.67 8.54
C ILE A 140 -9.90 -13.49 8.83
N PRO A 141 -10.13 -13.91 10.11
CA PRO A 141 -11.33 -14.67 10.45
C PRO A 141 -12.62 -13.91 10.12
N GLU A 142 -13.59 -14.61 9.53
CA GLU A 142 -14.86 -13.98 9.17
C GLU A 142 -15.77 -13.75 10.37
N ASP A 143 -15.62 -14.52 11.45
CA ASP A 143 -16.34 -14.32 12.69
C ASP A 143 -15.66 -13.28 13.57
N PRO A 144 -16.24 -12.06 13.73
CA PRO A 144 -15.65 -11.00 14.55
C PRO A 144 -15.72 -11.31 16.07
N SER A 145 -16.51 -12.28 16.48
CA SER A 145 -16.59 -12.70 17.88
C SER A 145 -15.45 -13.64 18.29
N SER A 146 -14.78 -14.25 17.31
CA SER A 146 -13.69 -15.19 17.56
C SER A 146 -12.49 -14.54 18.25
N GLU A 147 -11.85 -15.27 19.13
CA GLU A 147 -10.63 -14.80 19.82
C GLU A 147 -9.48 -14.51 18.83
N GLN A 148 -9.40 -15.27 17.75
CA GLN A 148 -8.39 -15.07 16.71
C GLN A 148 -8.59 -13.74 15.98
N TYR A 149 -9.84 -13.35 15.68
CA TYR A 149 -10.12 -12.04 15.07
C TYR A 149 -9.76 -10.90 16.02
N LYS A 150 -10.20 -10.95 17.25
CA LYS A 150 -9.91 -9.92 18.26
C LYS A 150 -8.41 -9.75 18.50
N ASP A 151 -7.69 -10.86 18.61
CA ASP A 151 -6.23 -10.86 18.75
C ASP A 151 -5.54 -10.22 17.53
N PHE A 152 -5.98 -10.57 16.33
CA PHE A 152 -5.49 -9.96 15.10
C PHE A 152 -5.73 -8.44 15.04
N ILE A 153 -6.95 -7.99 15.39
CA ILE A 153 -7.26 -6.56 15.40
C ILE A 153 -6.34 -5.80 16.35
N LYS A 154 -6.09 -6.33 17.54
CA LYS A 154 -5.17 -5.73 18.52
C LYS A 154 -3.75 -5.60 17.97
N VAL A 155 -3.23 -6.67 17.38
CA VAL A 155 -1.90 -6.67 16.76
C VAL A 155 -1.80 -5.64 15.64
N MET A 156 -2.84 -5.55 14.81
CA MET A 156 -2.88 -4.56 13.73
C MET A 156 -3.03 -3.13 14.23
N GLN A 157 -3.75 -2.90 15.33
CA GLN A 157 -3.80 -1.58 15.99
C GLN A 157 -2.41 -1.13 16.44
N ASP A 158 -1.65 -2.02 17.08
CA ASP A 158 -0.30 -1.70 17.53
C ASP A 158 0.63 -1.38 16.35
N LEU A 159 0.59 -2.20 15.30
CA LEU A 159 1.38 -1.97 14.08
C LEU A 159 0.98 -0.66 13.36
N ALA A 160 -0.33 -0.41 13.23
CA ALA A 160 -0.85 0.78 12.58
C ALA A 160 -0.51 2.06 13.36
N ASN A 161 -0.56 2.03 14.69
CA ASN A 161 -0.11 3.14 15.52
C ASN A 161 1.38 3.40 15.39
N TYR A 162 2.21 2.35 15.30
CA TYR A 162 3.64 2.47 15.03
C TYR A 162 3.90 3.18 13.68
N ALA A 163 3.18 2.78 12.63
CA ALA A 163 3.26 3.41 11.31
C ALA A 163 2.77 4.86 11.33
N LYS A 164 1.65 5.14 12.01
CA LYS A 164 1.08 6.49 12.13
C LYS A 164 2.04 7.48 12.78
N GLN A 165 2.75 7.07 13.82
CA GLN A 165 3.77 7.90 14.49
C GLN A 165 4.92 8.29 13.54
N ARG A 166 5.10 7.57 12.44
CA ARG A 166 6.12 7.78 11.41
C ARG A 166 5.59 8.42 10.13
N GLY A 167 4.31 8.78 10.11
CA GLY A 167 3.63 9.35 8.94
C GLY A 167 3.40 8.35 7.81
N VAL A 168 3.42 7.04 8.10
CA VAL A 168 3.30 5.97 7.11
C VAL A 168 1.90 5.35 7.17
N MET A 169 1.30 5.13 6.02
CA MET A 169 0.05 4.38 5.86
C MET A 169 0.33 2.88 5.71
N ILE A 170 -0.64 2.07 6.08
CA ILE A 170 -0.64 0.63 5.85
C ILE A 170 -1.74 0.28 4.87
N TYR A 171 -1.39 -0.46 3.80
CA TYR A 171 -2.37 -0.97 2.85
C TYR A 171 -2.47 -2.49 2.98
N PHE A 172 -3.70 -2.95 3.17
CA PHE A 172 -4.02 -4.38 3.09
C PHE A 172 -4.09 -4.79 1.62
N GLU A 173 -3.29 -5.75 1.23
CA GLU A 173 -3.46 -6.43 -0.05
C GLU A 173 -4.74 -7.25 -0.02
N THR A 174 -5.62 -7.08 -1.03
CA THR A 174 -6.85 -7.87 -1.14
C THR A 174 -6.56 -9.30 -1.60
N GLY A 175 -7.39 -10.25 -1.15
CA GLY A 175 -7.30 -11.62 -1.67
C GLY A 175 -7.89 -12.71 -0.78
N GLN A 176 -7.31 -12.97 0.37
CA GLN A 176 -7.63 -14.15 1.18
C GLN A 176 -8.97 -14.05 1.91
N GLU A 177 -9.39 -12.86 2.28
CA GLU A 177 -10.64 -12.57 2.97
C GLU A 177 -11.70 -12.00 2.00
N THR A 178 -12.95 -11.97 2.46
CA THR A 178 -13.98 -11.26 1.71
C THR A 178 -13.81 -9.74 1.85
N PRO A 179 -14.23 -8.94 0.85
CA PRO A 179 -14.22 -7.48 0.98
C PRO A 179 -14.96 -6.98 2.23
N THR A 180 -16.05 -7.63 2.62
CA THR A 180 -16.81 -7.31 3.82
C THR A 180 -15.98 -7.52 5.09
N THR A 181 -15.26 -8.63 5.19
CA THR A 181 -14.38 -8.93 6.31
C THR A 181 -13.24 -7.93 6.39
N LEU A 182 -12.63 -7.60 5.26
CA LEU A 182 -11.54 -6.62 5.20
C LEU A 182 -11.99 -5.21 5.63
N ILE A 183 -13.12 -4.73 5.09
CA ILE A 183 -13.68 -3.41 5.47
C ILE A 183 -14.01 -3.37 6.97
N ARG A 184 -14.58 -4.45 7.52
CA ARG A 184 -14.85 -4.56 8.96
C ARG A 184 -13.55 -4.48 9.75
N ALA A 185 -12.53 -5.26 9.39
CA ALA A 185 -11.26 -5.24 10.10
C ALA A 185 -10.61 -3.84 10.10
N ILE A 186 -10.63 -3.12 8.96
CA ILE A 186 -10.12 -1.75 8.88
C ILE A 186 -10.89 -0.81 9.81
N LYS A 187 -12.24 -0.94 9.88
CA LYS A 187 -13.06 -0.15 10.80
C LYS A 187 -12.76 -0.46 12.26
N ASP A 188 -12.52 -1.72 12.60
CA ASP A 188 -12.24 -2.15 13.97
C ASP A 188 -10.80 -1.79 14.41
N ILE A 189 -9.85 -1.74 13.49
CA ILE A 189 -8.50 -1.21 13.74
C ILE A 189 -8.56 0.28 14.12
N ALA A 190 -9.39 1.07 13.47
CA ALA A 190 -9.78 2.44 13.85
C ALA A 190 -8.64 3.47 14.05
N THR A 191 -7.45 3.25 13.48
CA THR A 191 -6.29 4.16 13.62
C THR A 191 -6.29 5.31 12.61
N GLY A 192 -7.06 5.17 11.51
CA GLY A 192 -7.23 6.17 10.46
C GLY A 192 -6.11 6.25 9.42
N ASN A 193 -5.11 5.36 9.49
CA ASN A 193 -4.01 5.26 8.52
C ASN A 193 -3.92 3.88 7.86
N VAL A 194 -5.01 3.11 7.88
CA VAL A 194 -5.10 1.78 7.27
C VAL A 194 -6.07 1.83 6.10
N PHE A 195 -5.63 1.34 4.94
CA PHE A 195 -6.37 1.39 3.67
C PHE A 195 -6.23 0.06 2.92
N ILE A 196 -6.58 0.04 1.65
CA ILE A 196 -6.60 -1.16 0.80
C ILE A 196 -5.71 -0.94 -0.42
N ASN A 197 -4.84 -1.92 -0.70
CA ASN A 197 -4.29 -2.14 -2.04
C ASN A 197 -5.24 -3.12 -2.75
N CYS A 198 -5.95 -2.62 -3.76
CA CYS A 198 -7.02 -3.37 -4.41
C CYS A 198 -6.48 -4.20 -5.58
N ASP A 199 -6.17 -5.46 -5.34
CA ASP A 199 -5.82 -6.42 -6.37
C ASP A 199 -7.05 -7.24 -6.77
N LEU A 200 -7.60 -6.94 -7.95
CA LEU A 200 -8.76 -7.62 -8.50
C LEU A 200 -8.45 -9.06 -8.90
N ALA A 201 -7.22 -9.35 -9.31
CA ALA A 201 -6.81 -10.70 -9.70
C ALA A 201 -6.79 -11.62 -8.48
N ASN A 202 -6.27 -11.15 -7.33
CA ASN A 202 -6.31 -11.89 -6.08
C ASN A 202 -7.75 -12.21 -5.64
N LEU A 203 -8.65 -11.23 -5.70
CA LEU A 203 -10.06 -11.46 -5.37
C LEU A 203 -10.72 -12.54 -6.24
N LEU A 204 -10.37 -12.60 -7.52
CA LEU A 204 -10.82 -13.66 -8.44
C LEU A 204 -10.18 -15.01 -8.12
N MET A 205 -8.85 -15.04 -7.92
CA MET A 205 -8.09 -16.27 -7.66
C MET A 205 -8.53 -16.95 -6.35
N TYR A 206 -8.81 -16.18 -5.31
CA TYR A 206 -9.30 -16.70 -4.04
C TYR A 206 -10.82 -16.92 -4.00
N GLY A 207 -11.53 -16.78 -5.15
CA GLY A 207 -12.98 -17.01 -5.23
C GLY A 207 -13.82 -15.99 -4.47
N LYS A 208 -13.25 -14.87 -4.09
CA LYS A 208 -13.93 -13.76 -3.41
C LYS A 208 -14.50 -12.79 -4.45
N ARG A 209 -15.48 -13.26 -5.22
CA ARG A 209 -16.05 -12.58 -6.39
C ARG A 209 -16.37 -11.11 -6.11
N ILE A 210 -15.82 -10.22 -6.92
CA ILE A 210 -16.46 -8.96 -7.20
C ILE A 210 -17.63 -9.27 -8.14
N LEU A 211 -18.83 -9.19 -7.65
CA LEU A 211 -20.01 -9.12 -8.51
C LEU A 211 -19.96 -7.74 -9.17
N LEU A 212 -19.33 -7.68 -10.34
CA LEU A 212 -19.64 -6.63 -11.29
C LEU A 212 -21.09 -6.89 -11.70
N MET A 213 -22.01 -6.21 -11.04
CA MET A 213 -23.40 -6.15 -11.49
C MET A 213 -23.41 -5.42 -12.82
N PRO A 214 -24.14 -5.91 -13.83
CA PRO A 214 -24.29 -5.24 -15.11
C PRO A 214 -24.99 -3.90 -14.96
#